data_bd6f1bc91ae31b8fddc39ce57cfc11a9
#
_entry.id   bd6f1bc91ae31b8fddc39ce57cfc11a9
#
_cell.length_a   1.000
_cell.length_b   1.000
_cell.length_c   1.000
_cell.angle_alpha   90.00
_cell.angle_beta   90.00
_cell.angle_gamma   90.00
#
_symmetry.space_group_name_H-M   'P 1'
#
loop_
_entity.id
_entity.type
_entity.pdbx_description
1 polymer ?
#
loop_
_entity_poly.entity_id
_entity_poly.type
_entity_poly.pdbx_seq_one_letter_code
_entity_poly.pdbx_strand_id
1 'polypeptide(L)'
;FDGQATWDPILAPSSHHGVTSIVMGNCGVGFAPAKPNASDHDWLIGLLEGVEDIPGTALAEGLTWDWETFPDYIASLQRREWTMDVGTQVAHAPLRAYVMGERGADPHEEPTADELGAMVRHVREGLRAGALGFTTSRTYIHRTKAGQPLGTRFASTDELVALTSALTDEGTGVIQLISDAYLSEDEDLATREMALMEEVARACGRPMSMTVQQPIDAPDRWKRMVAWTIDAASRGIDLKTQIAPRPIGVLHGLDASITPFILCPTWALVMQLPRDARVAELSKPEVKERVLREHPAQLTRATGVLHNLCAEFGSLFPMSDPVDYEPSPESSIAGIASREGRTPADVAYDMLLRDNGRQLLYMPLFNYVSGNLDAVREMLLSPRSIIGLSDAGAHCGAISDGSFTTTAVSHWSQRRSRGERLPLEFMVHHVTQRTAQHVGWHDRGVVAPGMIADLNVIDIDRLGAAPPRLVNDLPAGGRRLVQDAHGYVATVKSGAVTFENGEHTGALPGRFVAGTRGTPSTIPV
;
A
#
# COMPACT_ATOMS: atom_id res chain seq x y z
N PHE A 1 -1.46 -6.26 5.03
CA PHE A 1 -2.27 -7.33 5.68
C PHE A 1 -1.46 -8.30 6.55
N ASP A 2 -0.15 -8.18 6.69
CA ASP A 2 0.69 -9.15 7.43
C ASP A 2 0.20 -9.46 8.85
N GLY A 3 -0.20 -8.43 9.61
CA GLY A 3 -0.83 -8.61 10.91
C GLY A 3 -2.30 -9.03 10.79
N GLN A 4 -3.06 -8.31 9.96
CA GLN A 4 -4.52 -8.49 9.86
C GLN A 4 -4.93 -9.89 9.39
N ALA A 5 -4.13 -10.53 8.52
CA ALA A 5 -4.38 -11.92 8.13
C ALA A 5 -4.39 -12.89 9.32
N THR A 6 -3.88 -12.48 10.48
CA THR A 6 -3.90 -13.30 11.69
C THR A 6 -5.16 -13.16 12.54
N TRP A 7 -5.99 -12.11 12.30
CA TRP A 7 -7.23 -11.89 13.09
C TRP A 7 -8.46 -11.53 12.24
N ASP A 8 -8.31 -11.02 11.01
CA ASP A 8 -9.43 -10.61 10.15
C ASP A 8 -9.68 -11.63 9.02
N PRO A 9 -10.71 -12.49 9.14
CA PRO A 9 -11.03 -13.45 8.08
C PRO A 9 -11.65 -12.82 6.85
N ILE A 10 -12.14 -11.56 6.95
CA ILE A 10 -12.76 -10.85 5.83
C ILE A 10 -11.70 -10.18 4.97
N LEU A 11 -10.60 -9.72 5.55
CA LEU A 11 -9.53 -8.94 4.90
C LEU A 11 -10.09 -7.68 4.20
N ALA A 12 -10.96 -6.97 4.93
CA ALA A 12 -11.46 -5.69 4.47
C ALA A 12 -10.33 -4.62 4.50
N PRO A 13 -10.32 -3.64 3.58
CA PRO A 13 -11.35 -3.39 2.55
C PRO A 13 -11.17 -4.15 1.23
N SER A 14 -10.07 -4.89 0.99
CA SER A 14 -9.81 -5.55 -0.31
C SER A 14 -10.94 -6.47 -0.75
N SER A 15 -11.54 -7.22 0.17
CA SER A 15 -12.67 -8.12 -0.11
C SER A 15 -13.90 -7.40 -0.66
N HIS A 16 -14.15 -6.16 -0.23
CA HIS A 16 -15.26 -5.33 -0.72
C HIS A 16 -15.06 -4.86 -2.17
N HIS A 17 -13.84 -4.97 -2.69
CA HIS A 17 -13.45 -4.56 -4.04
C HIS A 17 -13.22 -5.73 -4.99
N GLY A 18 -13.85 -6.87 -4.71
CA GLY A 18 -13.81 -8.06 -5.58
C GLY A 18 -12.45 -8.77 -5.64
N VAL A 19 -11.55 -8.48 -4.70
CA VAL A 19 -10.25 -9.15 -4.61
C VAL A 19 -10.45 -10.59 -4.12
N THR A 20 -9.88 -11.55 -4.85
CA THR A 20 -9.97 -12.98 -4.54
C THR A 20 -8.63 -13.59 -4.14
N SER A 21 -7.53 -12.84 -4.29
CA SER A 21 -6.18 -13.27 -3.89
C SER A 21 -5.31 -12.05 -3.58
N ILE A 22 -4.52 -12.13 -2.51
CA ILE A 22 -3.52 -11.12 -2.13
C ILE A 22 -2.16 -11.74 -1.89
N VAL A 23 -1.11 -10.93 -2.05
CA VAL A 23 0.26 -11.27 -1.63
C VAL A 23 0.75 -10.19 -0.68
N MET A 24 1.10 -10.60 0.54
CA MET A 24 1.60 -9.74 1.62
C MET A 24 3.12 -9.65 1.61
N GLY A 25 3.67 -8.74 2.43
CA GLY A 25 5.12 -8.61 2.65
C GLY A 25 5.81 -7.73 1.62
N ASN A 26 5.10 -6.97 0.78
CA ASN A 26 5.71 -5.92 -0.03
C ASN A 26 6.46 -4.93 0.89
N CYS A 27 7.29 -4.05 0.38
CA CYS A 27 8.07 -3.07 1.15
C CYS A 27 9.10 -3.64 2.16
N GLY A 28 9.24 -4.96 2.33
CA GLY A 28 10.27 -5.55 3.20
C GLY A 28 10.06 -5.39 4.70
N VAL A 29 8.82 -5.13 5.13
CA VAL A 29 8.40 -5.12 6.53
C VAL A 29 7.37 -6.23 6.79
N GLY A 30 7.22 -6.64 8.05
CA GLY A 30 6.31 -7.74 8.42
C GLY A 30 6.56 -8.20 9.86
N PHE A 31 5.92 -9.30 10.28
CA PHE A 31 5.95 -9.83 11.64
C PHE A 31 6.71 -11.16 11.79
N ALA A 32 7.41 -11.61 10.74
CA ALA A 32 8.19 -12.86 10.77
C ALA A 32 9.51 -12.72 10.00
N PRO A 33 10.60 -13.34 10.51
CA PRO A 33 10.71 -14.07 11.78
C PRO A 33 10.68 -13.12 12.99
N ALA A 34 10.34 -13.66 14.19
CA ALA A 34 10.27 -12.93 15.45
C ALA A 34 10.72 -13.83 16.61
N LYS A 35 11.66 -13.38 17.43
CA LYS A 35 12.04 -14.14 18.64
C LYS A 35 10.87 -14.14 19.64
N PRO A 36 10.70 -15.22 20.42
CA PRO A 36 9.57 -15.35 21.35
C PRO A 36 9.82 -14.56 22.65
N ASN A 37 10.04 -13.24 22.53
CA ASN A 37 10.23 -12.35 23.65
C ASN A 37 9.58 -10.98 23.40
N ALA A 38 9.21 -10.29 24.48
CA ALA A 38 8.49 -9.02 24.40
C ALA A 38 9.28 -7.91 23.67
N SER A 39 10.60 -7.88 23.80
CA SER A 39 11.43 -6.83 23.19
C SER A 39 11.38 -6.89 21.65
N ASP A 40 11.46 -8.09 21.07
CA ASP A 40 11.39 -8.30 19.62
C ASP A 40 9.97 -8.00 19.11
N HIS A 41 8.93 -8.44 19.85
CA HIS A 41 7.54 -8.14 19.51
C HIS A 41 7.26 -6.62 19.53
N ASP A 42 7.68 -5.93 20.59
CA ASP A 42 7.51 -4.46 20.71
C ASP A 42 8.25 -3.72 19.60
N TRP A 43 9.45 -4.20 19.21
CA TRP A 43 10.21 -3.63 18.11
C TRP A 43 9.48 -3.77 16.78
N LEU A 44 8.97 -4.98 16.47
CA LEU A 44 8.21 -5.24 15.24
C LEU A 44 6.91 -4.44 15.21
N ILE A 45 6.19 -4.34 16.34
CA ILE A 45 5.02 -3.46 16.47
C ILE A 45 5.40 -2.01 16.17
N GLY A 46 6.47 -1.50 16.76
CA GLY A 46 6.94 -0.13 16.54
C GLY A 46 7.41 0.13 15.10
N LEU A 47 7.95 -0.88 14.43
CA LEU A 47 8.30 -0.83 13.01
C LEU A 47 7.05 -0.67 12.14
N LEU A 48 6.05 -1.53 12.30
CA LEU A 48 4.84 -1.52 11.49
C LEU A 48 3.93 -0.32 11.84
N GLU A 49 3.91 0.12 13.11
CA GLU A 49 3.22 1.36 13.49
C GLU A 49 3.83 2.58 12.79
N GLY A 50 5.15 2.62 12.64
CA GLY A 50 5.84 3.72 11.98
C GLY A 50 5.75 3.71 10.45
N VAL A 51 5.85 2.54 9.82
CA VAL A 51 5.83 2.39 8.36
C VAL A 51 4.39 2.35 7.83
N GLU A 52 3.49 1.63 8.51
CA GLU A 52 2.16 1.27 7.98
C GLU A 52 1.01 2.02 8.67
N ASP A 53 1.29 2.94 9.61
CA ASP A 53 0.26 3.70 10.35
C ASP A 53 -0.84 2.80 10.95
N ILE A 54 -0.45 1.58 11.42
CA ILE A 54 -1.36 0.67 12.11
C ILE A 54 -1.25 0.94 13.61
N PRO A 55 -2.36 1.19 14.34
CA PRO A 55 -2.27 1.46 15.77
C PRO A 55 -1.55 0.34 16.53
N GLY A 56 -0.48 0.66 17.26
CA GLY A 56 0.31 -0.32 18.01
C GLY A 56 -0.51 -1.12 19.02
N THR A 57 -1.56 -0.51 19.61
CA THR A 57 -2.50 -1.20 20.49
C THR A 57 -3.32 -2.27 19.77
N ALA A 58 -3.71 -2.02 18.50
CA ALA A 58 -4.41 -3.01 17.68
C ALA A 58 -3.48 -4.18 17.32
N LEU A 59 -2.22 -3.89 17.01
CA LEU A 59 -1.21 -4.92 16.75
C LEU A 59 -0.93 -5.76 18.00
N ALA A 60 -0.74 -5.13 19.16
CA ALA A 60 -0.46 -5.81 20.42
C ALA A 60 -1.59 -6.76 20.86
N GLU A 61 -2.86 -6.40 20.62
CA GLU A 61 -4.02 -7.24 20.94
C GLU A 61 -4.31 -8.28 19.85
N GLY A 62 -4.12 -7.90 18.56
CA GLY A 62 -4.53 -8.76 17.44
C GLY A 62 -3.54 -9.87 17.09
N LEU A 63 -2.23 -9.65 17.30
CA LEU A 63 -1.20 -10.63 16.95
C LEU A 63 -1.11 -11.75 17.99
N THR A 64 -1.20 -13.00 17.53
CA THR A 64 -1.15 -14.17 18.40
C THR A 64 0.26 -14.64 18.73
N TRP A 65 1.26 -14.25 17.94
CA TRP A 65 2.67 -14.62 18.08
C TRP A 65 2.90 -16.13 18.25
N ASP A 66 2.11 -16.96 17.55
CA ASP A 66 2.24 -18.41 17.56
C ASP A 66 3.28 -18.93 16.54
N TRP A 67 4.29 -18.11 16.26
CA TRP A 67 5.42 -18.40 15.38
C TRP A 67 6.73 -17.76 15.91
N GLU A 68 7.86 -18.36 15.52
CA GLU A 68 9.19 -17.78 15.70
C GLU A 68 9.86 -17.60 14.33
N THR A 69 9.94 -18.67 13.55
CA THR A 69 10.54 -18.65 12.21
C THR A 69 9.52 -18.27 11.13
N PHE A 70 9.99 -17.97 9.93
CA PHE A 70 9.09 -17.71 8.80
C PHE A 70 8.28 -18.97 8.39
N PRO A 71 8.84 -20.21 8.39
CA PRO A 71 8.04 -21.43 8.26
C PRO A 71 6.92 -21.58 9.31
N ASP A 72 7.17 -21.23 10.57
CA ASP A 72 6.13 -21.27 11.62
C ASP A 72 5.01 -20.26 11.33
N TYR A 73 5.36 -19.06 10.85
CA TYR A 73 4.37 -18.06 10.42
C TYR A 73 3.51 -18.59 9.27
N ILE A 74 4.11 -19.20 8.25
CA ILE A 74 3.36 -19.85 7.18
C ILE A 74 2.46 -20.97 7.73
N ALA A 75 2.96 -21.79 8.67
CA ALA A 75 2.15 -22.82 9.31
C ALA A 75 0.98 -22.23 10.12
N SER A 76 1.17 -21.06 10.74
CA SER A 76 0.08 -20.32 11.38
C SER A 76 -0.95 -19.85 10.36
N LEU A 77 -0.53 -19.28 9.23
CA LEU A 77 -1.43 -18.88 8.15
C LEU A 77 -2.20 -20.07 7.55
N GLN A 78 -1.57 -21.23 7.37
CA GLN A 78 -2.19 -22.43 6.80
C GLN A 78 -3.34 -22.99 7.66
N ARG A 79 -3.41 -22.64 8.94
CA ARG A 79 -4.51 -23.03 9.84
C ARG A 79 -5.74 -22.14 9.73
N ARG A 80 -5.67 -21.05 8.95
CA ARG A 80 -6.69 -20.02 8.89
C ARG A 80 -7.51 -20.10 7.61
N GLU A 81 -8.67 -19.48 7.64
CA GLU A 81 -9.62 -19.39 6.53
C GLU A 81 -10.00 -17.93 6.32
N TRP A 82 -10.14 -17.53 5.05
CA TRP A 82 -10.47 -16.15 4.67
C TRP A 82 -11.49 -16.11 3.55
N THR A 83 -11.96 -14.90 3.24
CA THR A 83 -12.77 -14.63 2.03
C THR A 83 -11.98 -14.77 0.75
N MET A 84 -10.64 -14.65 0.79
CA MET A 84 -9.73 -14.67 -0.36
C MET A 84 -8.47 -15.48 -0.06
N ASP A 85 -7.74 -15.88 -1.08
CA ASP A 85 -6.44 -16.54 -0.91
C ASP A 85 -5.37 -15.54 -0.46
N VAL A 86 -4.44 -16.04 0.35
CA VAL A 86 -3.33 -15.27 0.91
C VAL A 86 -2.01 -15.91 0.54
N GLY A 87 -1.08 -15.13 0.01
CA GLY A 87 0.33 -15.46 -0.13
C GLY A 87 1.20 -14.47 0.63
N THR A 88 2.44 -14.82 0.93
CA THR A 88 3.38 -13.94 1.63
C THR A 88 4.79 -14.07 1.10
N GLN A 89 5.63 -13.08 1.39
CA GLN A 89 7.03 -13.01 0.99
C GLN A 89 7.91 -12.79 2.23
N VAL A 90 9.15 -13.28 2.21
CA VAL A 90 10.10 -13.07 3.30
C VAL A 90 10.52 -11.60 3.33
N ALA A 91 10.24 -10.92 4.42
CA ALA A 91 10.56 -9.51 4.60
C ALA A 91 11.96 -9.31 5.19
N HIS A 92 12.71 -8.37 4.63
CA HIS A 92 14.13 -8.16 4.96
C HIS A 92 14.34 -7.54 6.35
N ALA A 93 13.55 -6.53 6.74
CA ALA A 93 13.76 -5.82 8.00
C ALA A 93 13.62 -6.74 9.24
N PRO A 94 12.53 -7.54 9.39
CA PRO A 94 12.45 -8.49 10.49
C PRO A 94 13.53 -9.58 10.41
N LEU A 95 13.96 -10.00 9.21
CA LEU A 95 15.03 -10.98 9.05
C LEU A 95 16.36 -10.46 9.59
N ARG A 96 16.75 -9.21 9.26
CA ARG A 96 17.95 -8.57 9.82
C ARG A 96 17.88 -8.45 11.33
N ALA A 97 16.75 -8.00 11.88
CA ALA A 97 16.59 -7.86 13.32
C ALA A 97 16.65 -9.22 14.04
N TYR A 98 16.06 -10.25 13.47
CA TYR A 98 16.07 -11.60 14.02
C TYR A 98 17.50 -12.18 14.12
N VAL A 99 18.31 -12.02 13.08
CA VAL A 99 19.65 -12.61 13.01
C VAL A 99 20.70 -11.73 13.68
N MET A 100 20.69 -10.41 13.43
CA MET A 100 21.71 -9.47 13.89
C MET A 100 21.33 -8.77 15.22
N GLY A 101 20.10 -8.96 15.72
CA GLY A 101 19.59 -8.24 16.89
C GLY A 101 19.48 -6.72 16.62
N GLU A 102 19.81 -5.91 17.62
CA GLU A 102 19.76 -4.44 17.54
C GLU A 102 20.59 -3.86 16.38
N ARG A 103 21.71 -4.50 16.03
CA ARG A 103 22.52 -4.11 14.87
C ARG A 103 21.75 -4.18 13.56
N GLY A 104 20.83 -5.15 13.43
CA GLY A 104 20.00 -5.32 12.24
C GLY A 104 19.04 -4.16 11.98
N ALA A 105 18.72 -3.36 13.00
CA ALA A 105 17.90 -2.16 12.89
C ALA A 105 18.72 -0.91 12.44
N ASP A 106 20.04 -0.94 12.55
CA ASP A 106 20.90 0.18 12.11
C ASP A 106 21.20 0.07 10.61
N PRO A 107 20.87 1.09 9.80
CA PRO A 107 21.10 1.08 8.35
C PRO A 107 22.59 1.14 7.96
N HIS A 108 23.49 1.45 8.88
CA HIS A 108 24.94 1.56 8.66
C HIS A 108 25.71 0.32 9.10
N GLU A 109 25.04 -0.64 9.75
CA GLU A 109 25.65 -1.91 10.16
C GLU A 109 25.56 -2.95 9.02
N GLU A 110 26.67 -3.60 8.75
CA GLU A 110 26.73 -4.73 7.81
C GLU A 110 26.68 -6.06 8.54
N PRO A 111 26.05 -7.10 7.96
CA PRO A 111 26.08 -8.44 8.53
C PRO A 111 27.51 -9.03 8.42
N THR A 112 27.92 -9.77 9.43
CA THR A 112 29.08 -10.65 9.31
C THR A 112 28.79 -11.80 8.32
N ALA A 113 29.83 -12.51 7.88
CA ALA A 113 29.66 -13.65 6.97
C ALA A 113 28.75 -14.74 7.56
N ASP A 114 28.82 -14.98 8.87
CA ASP A 114 27.99 -15.97 9.57
C ASP A 114 26.53 -15.51 9.65
N GLU A 115 26.29 -14.23 9.96
CA GLU A 115 24.96 -13.62 9.97
C GLU A 115 24.34 -13.63 8.58
N LEU A 116 25.09 -13.24 7.55
CA LEU A 116 24.63 -13.29 6.16
C LEU A 116 24.27 -14.72 5.75
N GLY A 117 25.12 -15.69 6.07
CA GLY A 117 24.83 -17.10 5.83
C GLY A 117 23.58 -17.60 6.58
N ALA A 118 23.34 -17.10 7.80
CA ALA A 118 22.13 -17.40 8.55
C ALA A 118 20.88 -16.79 7.89
N MET A 119 20.92 -15.52 7.47
CA MET A 119 19.82 -14.87 6.76
C MET A 119 19.47 -15.60 5.45
N VAL A 120 20.48 -16.01 4.66
CA VAL A 120 20.27 -16.79 3.42
C VAL A 120 19.55 -18.11 3.72
N ARG A 121 19.93 -18.81 4.82
CA ARG A 121 19.23 -20.05 5.23
C ARG A 121 17.77 -19.78 5.56
N HIS A 122 17.46 -18.72 6.30
CA HIS A 122 16.08 -18.36 6.66
C HIS A 122 15.24 -17.99 5.43
N VAL A 123 15.80 -17.27 4.44
CA VAL A 123 15.10 -17.02 3.18
C VAL A 123 14.77 -18.35 2.47
N ARG A 124 15.76 -19.25 2.38
CA ARG A 124 15.57 -20.58 1.76
C ARG A 124 14.50 -21.42 2.48
N GLU A 125 14.51 -21.43 3.81
CA GLU A 125 13.50 -22.12 4.62
C GLU A 125 12.11 -21.54 4.39
N GLY A 126 11.98 -20.21 4.31
CA GLY A 126 10.73 -19.52 3.98
C GLY A 126 10.20 -19.90 2.60
N LEU A 127 11.07 -19.94 1.58
CA LEU A 127 10.70 -20.37 0.21
C LEU A 127 10.21 -21.81 0.18
N ARG A 128 10.92 -22.73 0.86
CA ARG A 128 10.52 -24.14 0.97
C ARG A 128 9.21 -24.35 1.71
N ALA A 129 8.91 -23.50 2.68
CA ALA A 129 7.62 -23.48 3.38
C ALA A 129 6.48 -22.93 2.51
N GLY A 130 6.79 -22.20 1.43
CA GLY A 130 5.80 -21.69 0.48
C GLY A 130 5.76 -20.17 0.33
N ALA A 131 6.77 -19.44 0.80
CA ALA A 131 6.90 -18.02 0.51
C ALA A 131 7.03 -17.78 -0.99
N LEU A 132 6.45 -16.67 -1.47
CA LEU A 132 6.43 -16.29 -2.89
C LEU A 132 7.65 -15.47 -3.32
N GLY A 133 8.57 -15.19 -2.42
CA GLY A 133 9.76 -14.43 -2.73
C GLY A 133 10.38 -13.73 -1.53
N PHE A 134 11.15 -12.69 -1.84
CA PHE A 134 11.87 -11.86 -0.89
C PHE A 134 11.60 -10.39 -1.16
N THR A 135 11.43 -9.60 -0.09
CA THR A 135 11.14 -8.17 -0.21
C THR A 135 12.06 -7.30 0.63
N THR A 136 12.38 -6.10 0.15
CA THR A 136 13.23 -5.16 0.88
C THR A 136 12.80 -3.70 0.71
N SER A 137 13.20 -2.86 1.65
CA SER A 137 12.97 -1.41 1.65
C SER A 137 14.29 -0.64 1.60
N ARG A 138 14.42 0.24 0.61
CA ARG A 138 15.58 1.10 0.37
C ARG A 138 15.14 2.57 0.23
N THR A 139 14.20 3.01 1.09
CA THR A 139 13.64 4.35 0.99
C THR A 139 13.73 5.14 2.29
N TYR A 140 13.86 6.46 2.18
CA TYR A 140 13.89 7.37 3.32
C TYR A 140 12.50 7.60 3.95
N ILE A 141 11.43 7.29 3.22
CA ILE A 141 10.07 7.49 3.72
C ILE A 141 9.67 6.43 4.76
N HIS A 142 10.26 5.23 4.71
CA HIS A 142 10.01 4.21 5.72
C HIS A 142 10.83 4.47 6.96
N ARG A 143 10.13 4.71 8.07
CA ARG A 143 10.73 5.00 9.38
C ARG A 143 9.99 4.27 10.47
N THR A 144 10.72 3.91 11.52
CA THR A 144 10.09 3.42 12.75
C THR A 144 9.23 4.51 13.39
N LYS A 145 8.38 4.16 14.36
CA LYS A 145 7.63 5.11 15.19
C LYS A 145 8.53 6.19 15.83
N ALA A 146 9.77 5.85 16.15
CA ALA A 146 10.77 6.78 16.68
C ALA A 146 11.41 7.69 15.60
N GLY A 147 10.99 7.58 14.33
CA GLY A 147 11.50 8.37 13.21
C GLY A 147 12.87 7.89 12.68
N GLN A 148 13.36 6.74 13.11
CA GLN A 148 14.63 6.17 12.65
C GLN A 148 14.45 5.50 11.28
N PRO A 149 15.44 5.57 10.36
CA PRO A 149 15.38 4.83 9.10
C PRO A 149 15.47 3.33 9.36
N LEU A 150 14.95 2.52 8.41
CA LEU A 150 15.05 1.06 8.49
C LEU A 150 16.48 0.57 8.28
N GLY A 151 16.88 -0.49 8.97
CA GLY A 151 18.19 -1.13 8.83
C GLY A 151 18.51 -1.63 7.41
N THR A 152 17.50 -1.86 6.60
CA THR A 152 17.62 -2.31 5.20
C THR A 152 17.96 -1.20 4.21
N ARG A 153 17.83 0.08 4.62
CA ARG A 153 17.89 1.22 3.69
C ARG A 153 19.18 1.26 2.87
N PHE A 154 20.31 0.96 3.48
CA PHE A 154 21.61 0.98 2.84
C PHE A 154 22.25 -0.41 2.71
N ALA A 155 21.42 -1.49 2.83
CA ALA A 155 21.91 -2.85 2.61
C ALA A 155 22.72 -2.93 1.31
N SER A 156 23.91 -3.55 1.37
CA SER A 156 24.84 -3.58 0.23
C SER A 156 24.31 -4.45 -0.92
N THR A 157 24.86 -4.26 -2.12
CA THR A 157 24.57 -5.13 -3.26
C THR A 157 24.91 -6.59 -2.94
N ASP A 158 26.05 -6.81 -2.27
CA ASP A 158 26.51 -8.16 -1.89
C ASP A 158 25.52 -8.84 -0.94
N GLU A 159 24.97 -8.11 0.04
CA GLU A 159 23.93 -8.62 0.93
C GLU A 159 22.68 -9.04 0.15
N LEU A 160 22.17 -8.17 -0.73
CA LEU A 160 20.98 -8.47 -1.51
C LEU A 160 21.20 -9.60 -2.51
N VAL A 161 22.36 -9.68 -3.17
CA VAL A 161 22.73 -10.80 -4.05
C VAL A 161 22.81 -12.11 -3.28
N ALA A 162 23.41 -12.09 -2.09
CA ALA A 162 23.49 -13.28 -1.24
C ALA A 162 22.09 -13.76 -0.81
N LEU A 163 21.24 -12.85 -0.32
CA LEU A 163 19.88 -13.21 0.12
C LEU A 163 19.03 -13.75 -1.03
N THR A 164 19.10 -13.11 -2.19
CA THR A 164 18.31 -13.51 -3.36
C THR A 164 18.86 -14.77 -4.05
N SER A 165 20.10 -15.20 -3.75
CA SER A 165 20.63 -16.48 -4.21
C SER A 165 19.75 -17.67 -3.78
N ALA A 166 19.09 -17.57 -2.64
CA ALA A 166 18.14 -18.58 -2.19
C ALA A 166 16.98 -18.79 -3.19
N LEU A 167 16.51 -17.73 -3.87
CA LEU A 167 15.46 -17.83 -4.89
C LEU A 167 16.00 -18.55 -6.15
N THR A 168 17.27 -18.30 -6.51
CA THR A 168 17.95 -19.01 -7.61
C THR A 168 18.09 -20.49 -7.32
N ASP A 169 18.57 -20.83 -6.13
CA ASP A 169 18.80 -22.22 -5.68
C ASP A 169 17.49 -23.03 -5.65
N GLU A 170 16.41 -22.42 -5.16
CA GLU A 170 15.09 -23.06 -5.09
C GLU A 170 14.31 -22.96 -6.42
N GLY A 171 14.78 -22.18 -7.40
CA GLY A 171 14.15 -22.02 -8.71
C GLY A 171 12.77 -21.36 -8.67
N THR A 172 12.45 -20.64 -7.61
CA THR A 172 11.11 -20.08 -7.36
C THR A 172 11.18 -18.68 -6.74
N GLY A 173 10.04 -17.97 -6.74
CA GLY A 173 9.86 -16.70 -6.06
C GLY A 173 10.21 -15.49 -6.92
N VAL A 174 9.81 -14.32 -6.40
CA VAL A 174 10.05 -13.00 -7.00
C VAL A 174 10.75 -12.09 -5.99
N ILE A 175 11.42 -11.05 -6.48
CA ILE A 175 11.97 -9.98 -5.66
C ILE A 175 11.04 -8.78 -5.76
N GLN A 176 10.67 -8.17 -4.62
CA GLN A 176 9.95 -6.90 -4.62
C GLN A 176 10.67 -5.90 -3.74
N LEU A 177 10.68 -4.63 -4.16
CA LEU A 177 11.28 -3.57 -3.36
C LEU A 177 10.69 -2.19 -3.63
N ILE A 178 10.89 -1.31 -2.65
CA ILE A 178 10.77 0.13 -2.80
C ILE A 178 12.15 0.76 -2.68
N SER A 179 12.47 1.73 -3.55
CA SER A 179 13.76 2.42 -3.55
C SER A 179 13.57 3.92 -3.74
N ASP A 180 14.51 4.70 -3.22
CA ASP A 180 14.60 6.15 -3.46
C ASP A 180 14.89 6.50 -4.93
N ALA A 181 15.15 5.51 -5.79
CA ALA A 181 15.42 5.73 -7.21
C ALA A 181 14.33 6.52 -7.94
N TYR A 182 13.04 6.33 -7.60
CA TYR A 182 11.95 7.08 -8.22
C TYR A 182 11.59 8.36 -7.47
N LEU A 183 11.96 8.47 -6.17
CA LEU A 183 11.57 9.58 -5.30
C LEU A 183 12.54 10.75 -5.33
N SER A 184 13.85 10.46 -5.43
CA SER A 184 14.89 11.45 -5.23
C SER A 184 15.10 12.36 -6.44
N GLU A 185 15.31 13.65 -6.21
CA GLU A 185 15.82 14.59 -7.23
C GLU A 185 17.28 14.30 -7.60
N ASP A 186 18.04 13.63 -6.74
CA ASP A 186 19.44 13.26 -6.97
C ASP A 186 19.55 12.20 -8.08
N GLU A 187 20.03 12.63 -9.25
CA GLU A 187 20.24 11.77 -10.43
C GLU A 187 21.32 10.68 -10.19
N ASP A 188 22.33 11.00 -9.40
CA ASP A 188 23.41 10.05 -9.11
C ASP A 188 22.89 8.95 -8.16
N LEU A 189 22.09 9.31 -7.15
CA LEU A 189 21.44 8.34 -6.28
C LEU A 189 20.52 7.43 -7.10
N ALA A 190 19.66 7.99 -7.93
CA ALA A 190 18.76 7.20 -8.76
C ALA A 190 19.53 6.24 -9.68
N THR A 191 20.63 6.71 -10.26
CA THR A 191 21.47 5.88 -11.14
C THR A 191 22.13 4.74 -10.38
N ARG A 192 22.66 5.00 -9.18
CA ARG A 192 23.26 3.96 -8.32
C ARG A 192 22.22 2.93 -7.89
N GLU A 193 21.06 3.36 -7.46
CA GLU A 193 19.97 2.45 -7.05
C GLU A 193 19.46 1.59 -8.23
N MET A 194 19.30 2.17 -9.41
CA MET A 194 18.93 1.41 -10.61
C MET A 194 19.99 0.37 -10.98
N ALA A 195 21.28 0.74 -10.90
CA ALA A 195 22.39 -0.20 -11.18
C ALA A 195 22.42 -1.36 -10.17
N LEU A 196 22.22 -1.07 -8.87
CA LEU A 196 22.13 -2.07 -7.82
C LEU A 196 20.96 -3.05 -8.09
N MET A 197 19.77 -2.53 -8.37
CA MET A 197 18.59 -3.36 -8.68
C MET A 197 18.83 -4.26 -9.90
N GLU A 198 19.45 -3.73 -10.94
CA GLU A 198 19.77 -4.51 -12.14
C GLU A 198 20.80 -5.60 -11.85
N GLU A 199 21.82 -5.31 -11.04
CA GLU A 199 22.83 -6.29 -10.65
C GLU A 199 22.23 -7.44 -9.83
N VAL A 200 21.39 -7.11 -8.82
CA VAL A 200 20.67 -8.11 -8.03
C VAL A 200 19.76 -8.98 -8.90
N ALA A 201 18.96 -8.36 -9.78
CA ALA A 201 18.06 -9.09 -10.67
C ALA A 201 18.82 -10.01 -11.64
N ARG A 202 19.96 -9.53 -12.18
CA ARG A 202 20.82 -10.30 -13.08
C ARG A 202 21.46 -11.48 -12.35
N ALA A 203 21.99 -11.26 -11.15
CA ALA A 203 22.63 -12.31 -10.35
C ALA A 203 21.61 -13.37 -9.91
N CYS A 204 20.42 -12.95 -9.52
CA CYS A 204 19.35 -13.85 -9.09
C CYS A 204 18.68 -14.59 -10.25
N GLY A 205 18.53 -13.97 -11.43
CA GLY A 205 17.82 -14.54 -12.57
C GLY A 205 16.31 -14.76 -12.35
N ARG A 206 15.73 -14.15 -11.31
CA ARG A 206 14.29 -14.23 -10.98
C ARG A 206 13.60 -12.89 -11.26
N PRO A 207 12.28 -12.89 -11.49
CA PRO A 207 11.54 -11.65 -11.71
C PRO A 207 11.71 -10.69 -10.53
N MET A 208 11.90 -9.41 -10.82
CA MET A 208 11.93 -8.34 -9.83
C MET A 208 10.90 -7.26 -10.18
N SER A 209 10.16 -6.81 -9.19
CA SER A 209 9.32 -5.61 -9.31
C SER A 209 9.72 -4.54 -8.30
N MET A 210 9.58 -3.29 -8.70
CA MET A 210 9.88 -2.13 -7.86
C MET A 210 8.76 -1.10 -7.93
N THR A 211 8.51 -0.44 -6.80
CA THR A 211 7.56 0.68 -6.73
C THR A 211 8.01 1.81 -7.65
N VAL A 212 7.13 2.26 -8.52
CA VAL A 212 7.32 3.45 -9.37
C VAL A 212 6.04 4.26 -9.40
N GLN A 213 6.16 5.53 -9.04
CA GLN A 213 5.08 6.51 -9.05
C GLN A 213 5.61 7.82 -9.65
N GLN A 214 4.73 8.77 -9.91
CA GLN A 214 5.10 10.14 -10.24
C GLN A 214 5.19 10.96 -8.95
N PRO A 215 6.38 11.24 -8.40
CA PRO A 215 6.55 12.09 -7.23
C PRO A 215 6.52 13.57 -7.59
N ILE A 216 6.25 14.44 -6.60
CA ILE A 216 6.21 15.89 -6.79
C ILE A 216 7.60 16.43 -7.14
N ASP A 217 8.62 15.98 -6.40
CA ASP A 217 9.98 16.52 -6.49
C ASP A 217 10.75 16.05 -7.74
N ALA A 218 10.36 14.90 -8.33
CA ALA A 218 10.96 14.36 -9.55
C ALA A 218 9.90 13.88 -10.55
N PRO A 219 9.06 14.77 -11.11
CA PRO A 219 7.81 14.42 -11.79
C PRO A 219 7.99 13.62 -13.10
N ASP A 220 9.16 13.60 -13.69
CA ASP A 220 9.47 12.86 -14.91
C ASP A 220 10.36 11.62 -14.69
N ARG A 221 10.78 11.34 -13.47
CA ARG A 221 11.66 10.22 -13.13
C ARG A 221 11.07 8.86 -13.51
N TRP A 222 9.77 8.68 -13.36
CA TRP A 222 9.07 7.46 -13.75
C TRP A 222 9.29 7.10 -15.23
N LYS A 223 9.42 8.08 -16.13
CA LYS A 223 9.69 7.82 -17.57
C LYS A 223 11.01 7.08 -17.76
N ARG A 224 12.06 7.52 -17.04
CA ARG A 224 13.37 6.86 -17.05
C ARG A 224 13.28 5.45 -16.49
N MET A 225 12.54 5.26 -15.38
CA MET A 225 12.35 3.95 -14.74
C MET A 225 11.62 2.97 -15.67
N VAL A 226 10.54 3.41 -16.31
CA VAL A 226 9.78 2.60 -17.27
C VAL A 226 10.65 2.23 -18.48
N ALA A 227 11.34 3.18 -19.08
CA ALA A 227 12.24 2.93 -20.22
C ALA A 227 13.36 1.94 -19.85
N TRP A 228 13.94 2.07 -18.67
CA TRP A 228 14.96 1.17 -18.17
C TRP A 228 14.47 -0.28 -18.02
N THR A 229 13.25 -0.50 -17.53
CA THR A 229 12.71 -1.88 -17.42
C THR A 229 12.48 -2.53 -18.79
N ILE A 230 12.15 -1.74 -19.81
CA ILE A 230 12.02 -2.21 -21.20
C ILE A 230 13.38 -2.58 -21.76
N ASP A 231 14.39 -1.73 -21.56
CA ASP A 231 15.77 -2.00 -21.98
C ASP A 231 16.37 -3.23 -21.27
N ALA A 232 16.18 -3.35 -19.95
CA ALA A 232 16.61 -4.52 -19.17
C ALA A 232 15.98 -5.81 -19.69
N ALA A 233 14.71 -5.79 -20.08
CA ALA A 233 14.03 -6.96 -20.66
C ALA A 233 14.65 -7.38 -22.01
N SER A 234 15.13 -6.42 -22.82
CA SER A 234 15.84 -6.73 -24.08
C SER A 234 17.17 -7.47 -23.85
N ARG A 235 17.73 -7.32 -22.65
CA ARG A 235 18.95 -8.00 -22.18
C ARG A 235 18.66 -9.27 -21.36
N GLY A 236 17.39 -9.73 -21.31
CA GLY A 236 16.96 -10.93 -20.59
C GLY A 236 16.79 -10.76 -19.08
N ILE A 237 16.74 -9.52 -18.57
CA ILE A 237 16.55 -9.22 -17.14
C ILE A 237 15.08 -8.88 -16.90
N ASP A 238 14.38 -9.66 -16.07
CA ASP A 238 12.94 -9.52 -15.83
C ASP A 238 12.66 -8.48 -14.74
N LEU A 239 12.77 -7.19 -15.10
CA LEU A 239 12.39 -6.07 -14.25
C LEU A 239 10.99 -5.56 -14.60
N LYS A 240 10.19 -5.21 -13.59
CA LYS A 240 8.87 -4.61 -13.75
C LYS A 240 8.67 -3.42 -12.83
N THR A 241 7.94 -2.42 -13.30
CA THR A 241 7.44 -1.33 -12.46
C THR A 241 6.12 -1.75 -11.82
N GLN A 242 6.01 -1.62 -10.50
CA GLN A 242 4.77 -1.81 -9.77
C GLN A 242 4.15 -0.43 -9.53
N ILE A 243 2.95 -0.21 -10.05
CA ILE A 243 2.32 1.10 -10.12
C ILE A 243 0.94 1.10 -9.46
N ALA A 244 0.56 2.23 -8.89
CA ALA A 244 -0.80 2.49 -8.45
C ALA A 244 -1.66 2.96 -9.63
N PRO A 245 -2.89 2.44 -9.81
CA PRO A 245 -3.75 2.79 -10.95
C PRO A 245 -4.44 4.15 -10.80
N ARG A 246 -4.26 4.84 -9.69
CA ARG A 246 -4.73 6.19 -9.38
C ARG A 246 -3.76 6.89 -8.44
N PRO A 247 -3.97 8.16 -8.07
CA PRO A 247 -3.12 8.80 -7.09
C PRO A 247 -3.15 8.07 -5.75
N ILE A 248 -1.99 7.89 -5.14
CA ILE A 248 -1.87 7.59 -3.72
C ILE A 248 -2.04 8.92 -2.99
N GLY A 249 -2.94 8.98 -2.02
CA GLY A 249 -3.21 10.25 -1.35
C GLY A 249 -3.67 10.10 0.09
N VAL A 250 -3.42 11.16 0.85
CA VAL A 250 -3.77 11.25 2.26
C VAL A 250 -5.17 11.84 2.42
N LEU A 251 -5.93 11.27 3.34
CA LEU A 251 -7.24 11.74 3.75
C LEU A 251 -7.11 12.56 5.04
N HIS A 252 -7.55 13.81 4.96
CA HIS A 252 -7.62 14.73 6.09
C HIS A 252 -9.04 14.71 6.68
N GLY A 253 -9.17 14.65 7.99
CA GLY A 253 -10.46 14.61 8.65
C GLY A 253 -10.35 14.81 10.16
N LEU A 254 -11.48 15.07 10.85
CA LEU A 254 -11.48 15.23 12.32
C LEU A 254 -11.07 13.95 13.05
N ASP A 255 -11.40 12.81 12.48
CA ASP A 255 -11.08 11.49 13.04
C ASP A 255 -9.96 10.79 12.27
N ALA A 256 -9.35 11.41 11.25
CA ALA A 256 -8.18 10.92 10.54
C ALA A 256 -6.88 11.20 11.31
N SER A 257 -5.78 10.57 10.90
CA SER A 257 -4.46 10.82 11.49
C SER A 257 -3.91 12.20 11.15
N ILE A 258 -4.40 12.83 10.08
CA ILE A 258 -3.90 14.11 9.55
C ILE A 258 -5.04 15.12 9.37
N THR A 259 -4.74 16.37 9.66
CA THR A 259 -5.55 17.55 9.27
C THR A 259 -4.62 18.72 8.95
N PRO A 260 -5.05 19.73 8.17
CA PRO A 260 -4.24 20.93 7.93
C PRO A 260 -3.89 21.68 9.22
N PHE A 261 -4.67 21.49 10.31
CA PHE A 261 -4.55 22.20 11.58
C PHE A 261 -3.86 21.40 12.68
N ILE A 262 -3.29 20.23 12.36
CA ILE A 262 -2.71 19.32 13.37
C ILE A 262 -1.63 19.97 14.24
N LEU A 263 -0.94 20.97 13.71
CA LEU A 263 0.11 21.72 14.41
C LEU A 263 -0.44 22.84 15.32
N CYS A 264 -1.72 23.19 15.21
CA CYS A 264 -2.32 24.29 15.96
C CYS A 264 -2.59 23.87 17.42
N PRO A 265 -2.06 24.58 18.44
CA PRO A 265 -2.29 24.24 19.84
C PRO A 265 -3.77 24.16 20.23
N THR A 266 -4.59 25.11 19.75
CA THR A 266 -6.03 25.10 20.01
C THR A 266 -6.69 23.86 19.40
N TRP A 267 -6.32 23.46 18.19
CA TRP A 267 -6.80 22.24 17.57
C TRP A 267 -6.43 21.00 18.39
N ALA A 268 -5.16 20.88 18.80
CA ALA A 268 -4.68 19.76 19.60
C ALA A 268 -5.44 19.60 20.93
N LEU A 269 -5.81 20.72 21.59
CA LEU A 269 -6.62 20.70 22.80
C LEU A 269 -8.04 20.20 22.53
N VAL A 270 -8.67 20.66 21.45
CA VAL A 270 -10.03 20.23 21.09
C VAL A 270 -10.06 18.76 20.71
N MET A 271 -9.01 18.24 20.07
CA MET A 271 -8.92 16.81 19.68
C MET A 271 -8.88 15.85 20.88
N GLN A 272 -8.65 16.33 22.10
CA GLN A 272 -8.74 15.53 23.33
C GLN A 272 -10.18 15.31 23.81
N LEU A 273 -11.14 16.08 23.29
CA LEU A 273 -12.55 15.95 23.67
C LEU A 273 -13.21 14.74 22.98
N PRO A 274 -14.31 14.21 23.55
CA PRO A 274 -15.18 13.28 22.83
C PRO A 274 -15.69 13.89 21.51
N ARG A 275 -15.95 13.05 20.51
CA ARG A 275 -16.23 13.48 19.13
C ARG A 275 -17.31 14.56 19.01
N ASP A 276 -18.47 14.34 19.65
CA ASP A 276 -19.58 15.33 19.56
C ASP A 276 -19.22 16.66 20.20
N ALA A 277 -18.44 16.65 21.28
CA ALA A 277 -17.92 17.85 21.91
C ALA A 277 -16.88 18.56 21.03
N ARG A 278 -16.05 17.83 20.26
CA ARG A 278 -15.11 18.43 19.30
C ARG A 278 -15.84 19.27 18.25
N VAL A 279 -16.87 18.70 17.61
CA VAL A 279 -17.65 19.41 16.58
C VAL A 279 -18.32 20.66 17.17
N ALA A 280 -18.93 20.52 18.33
CA ALA A 280 -19.55 21.66 19.02
C ALA A 280 -18.53 22.77 19.37
N GLU A 281 -17.34 22.38 19.86
CA GLU A 281 -16.28 23.32 20.20
C GLU A 281 -15.71 24.03 18.97
N LEU A 282 -15.36 23.24 17.90
CA LEU A 282 -14.85 23.80 16.64
C LEU A 282 -15.89 24.67 15.90
N SER A 283 -17.17 24.49 16.16
CA SER A 283 -18.22 25.33 15.57
C SER A 283 -18.32 26.73 16.16
N LYS A 284 -17.61 26.99 17.26
CA LYS A 284 -17.59 28.32 17.90
C LYS A 284 -16.73 29.29 17.10
N PRO A 285 -17.25 30.51 16.77
CA PRO A 285 -16.49 31.50 15.99
C PRO A 285 -15.13 31.86 16.59
N GLU A 286 -15.07 32.00 17.92
CA GLU A 286 -13.85 32.35 18.65
C GLU A 286 -12.78 31.25 18.59
N VAL A 287 -13.16 29.96 18.51
CA VAL A 287 -12.25 28.83 18.35
C VAL A 287 -11.72 28.80 16.93
N LYS A 288 -12.59 28.95 15.95
CA LYS A 288 -12.21 29.06 14.53
C LYS A 288 -11.20 30.19 14.32
N GLU A 289 -11.51 31.41 14.78
CA GLU A 289 -10.62 32.57 14.66
C GLU A 289 -9.24 32.30 15.28
N ARG A 290 -9.19 31.62 16.42
CA ARG A 290 -7.94 31.27 17.10
C ARG A 290 -7.12 30.26 16.29
N VAL A 291 -7.72 29.17 15.80
CA VAL A 291 -7.04 28.18 14.98
C VAL A 291 -6.50 28.80 13.70
N LEU A 292 -7.30 29.62 13.00
CA LEU A 292 -6.88 30.28 11.77
C LEU A 292 -5.74 31.29 11.99
N ARG A 293 -5.68 31.94 13.16
CA ARG A 293 -4.57 32.82 13.55
C ARG A 293 -3.31 32.03 13.91
N GLU A 294 -3.44 30.86 14.54
CA GLU A 294 -2.31 29.99 14.91
C GLU A 294 -1.67 29.34 13.69
N HIS A 295 -2.46 28.94 12.70
CA HIS A 295 -2.04 28.12 11.58
C HIS A 295 -0.80 28.66 10.83
N PRO A 296 -0.73 29.92 10.34
CA PRO A 296 0.45 30.42 9.63
C PRO A 296 1.72 30.41 10.49
N ALA A 297 1.58 30.73 11.79
CA ALA A 297 2.70 30.74 12.71
C ALA A 297 3.26 29.33 12.99
N GLN A 298 2.41 28.30 12.96
CA GLN A 298 2.84 26.92 13.16
C GLN A 298 3.49 26.34 11.89
N LEU A 299 3.02 26.73 10.68
CA LEU A 299 3.61 26.31 9.43
C LEU A 299 5.09 26.69 9.30
N THR A 300 5.52 27.82 9.88
CA THR A 300 6.94 28.21 9.88
C THR A 300 7.86 27.25 10.63
N ARG A 301 7.29 26.37 11.47
CA ARG A 301 8.02 25.37 12.26
C ARG A 301 7.99 23.97 11.64
N ALA A 302 7.11 23.76 10.65
CA ALA A 302 7.01 22.50 9.94
C ALA A 302 7.98 22.48 8.77
N THR A 303 8.51 21.30 8.46
CA THR A 303 9.40 21.07 7.31
C THR A 303 9.02 19.79 6.57
N GLY A 304 9.44 19.68 5.31
CA GLY A 304 9.23 18.49 4.50
C GLY A 304 7.76 18.12 4.32
N VAL A 305 7.46 16.84 4.36
CA VAL A 305 6.12 16.29 4.09
C VAL A 305 5.06 16.89 5.01
N LEU A 306 5.34 17.06 6.30
CA LEU A 306 4.37 17.63 7.24
C LEU A 306 3.99 19.06 6.90
N HIS A 307 4.96 19.88 6.43
CA HIS A 307 4.65 21.23 5.94
C HIS A 307 3.67 21.18 4.77
N ASN A 308 3.98 20.34 3.76
CA ASN A 308 3.14 20.21 2.57
C ASN A 308 1.72 19.73 2.91
N LEU A 309 1.58 18.73 3.78
CA LEU A 309 0.28 18.25 4.25
C LEU A 309 -0.57 19.34 4.93
N CYS A 310 0.04 20.33 5.57
CA CYS A 310 -0.66 21.40 6.25
C CYS A 310 -0.84 22.69 5.42
N ALA A 311 -0.07 22.87 4.33
CA ALA A 311 0.02 24.13 3.59
C ALA A 311 -0.53 24.07 2.15
N GLU A 312 -0.51 22.89 1.51
CA GLU A 312 -0.77 22.76 0.06
C GLU A 312 -2.26 22.63 -0.26
N PHE A 313 -3.02 23.68 -0.01
CA PHE A 313 -4.47 23.74 -0.27
C PHE A 313 -4.84 23.69 -1.76
N GLY A 314 -3.88 23.90 -2.68
CA GLY A 314 -4.05 23.74 -4.11
C GLY A 314 -4.15 22.28 -4.54
N SER A 315 -3.61 21.38 -3.72
CA SER A 315 -3.66 19.92 -3.90
C SER A 315 -4.60 19.24 -2.91
N LEU A 316 -5.40 19.98 -2.15
CA LEU A 316 -6.36 19.46 -1.19
C LEU A 316 -7.79 19.60 -1.74
N PHE A 317 -8.53 18.51 -1.84
CA PHE A 317 -9.86 18.46 -2.47
C PHE A 317 -10.90 17.93 -1.50
N PRO A 318 -12.15 18.45 -1.47
CA PRO A 318 -13.24 17.79 -0.76
C PRO A 318 -13.49 16.41 -1.38
N MET A 319 -13.55 15.36 -0.55
CA MET A 319 -13.97 14.04 -1.03
C MET A 319 -15.42 14.10 -1.48
N SER A 320 -15.67 13.75 -2.74
CA SER A 320 -16.98 13.81 -3.38
C SER A 320 -17.74 12.49 -3.30
N ASP A 321 -19.05 12.56 -3.54
CA ASP A 321 -19.90 11.40 -3.80
C ASP A 321 -20.71 11.70 -5.09
N PRO A 322 -20.50 10.94 -6.17
CA PRO A 322 -19.54 9.84 -6.35
C PRO A 322 -18.07 10.30 -6.22
N VAL A 323 -17.21 9.36 -5.82
CA VAL A 323 -15.78 9.63 -5.63
C VAL A 323 -15.11 9.98 -6.95
N ASP A 324 -14.35 11.08 -6.96
CA ASP A 324 -13.49 11.49 -8.07
C ASP A 324 -12.02 11.54 -7.61
N TYR A 325 -11.18 10.66 -8.16
CA TYR A 325 -9.74 10.62 -7.92
C TYR A 325 -8.92 11.35 -9.00
N GLU A 326 -9.62 12.01 -9.95
CA GLU A 326 -9.02 12.92 -10.93
C GLU A 326 -9.71 14.30 -10.89
N PRO A 327 -9.86 14.93 -9.67
CA PRO A 327 -10.62 16.18 -9.52
C PRO A 327 -9.95 17.33 -10.27
N SER A 328 -10.72 18.26 -10.80
CA SER A 328 -10.14 19.44 -11.46
C SER A 328 -9.44 20.36 -10.46
N PRO A 329 -8.35 21.04 -10.83
CA PRO A 329 -7.65 21.98 -9.93
C PRO A 329 -8.57 23.06 -9.35
N GLU A 330 -9.59 23.48 -10.09
CA GLU A 330 -10.58 24.47 -9.64
C GLU A 330 -11.44 23.96 -8.49
N SER A 331 -11.58 22.64 -8.33
CA SER A 331 -12.32 22.04 -7.21
C SER A 331 -11.49 21.89 -5.93
N SER A 332 -10.19 22.26 -5.97
CA SER A 332 -9.35 22.27 -4.77
C SER A 332 -9.84 23.30 -3.74
N ILE A 333 -9.42 23.13 -2.50
CA ILE A 333 -9.70 24.09 -1.42
C ILE A 333 -9.22 25.49 -1.81
N ALA A 334 -8.05 25.64 -2.43
CA ALA A 334 -7.57 26.93 -2.91
C ALA A 334 -8.45 27.50 -4.05
N GLY A 335 -8.88 26.64 -5.00
CA GLY A 335 -9.80 27.05 -6.07
C GLY A 335 -11.17 27.49 -5.53
N ILE A 336 -11.72 26.79 -4.55
CA ILE A 336 -12.97 27.18 -3.87
C ILE A 336 -12.78 28.52 -3.15
N ALA A 337 -11.70 28.66 -2.38
CA ALA A 337 -11.39 29.86 -1.62
C ALA A 337 -11.30 31.10 -2.54
N SER A 338 -10.63 30.96 -3.67
CA SER A 338 -10.52 32.04 -4.67
C SER A 338 -11.89 32.49 -5.19
N ARG A 339 -12.80 31.54 -5.48
CA ARG A 339 -14.17 31.89 -5.95
C ARG A 339 -15.03 32.52 -4.87
N GLU A 340 -14.81 32.14 -3.61
CA GLU A 340 -15.59 32.66 -2.47
C GLU A 340 -14.98 33.94 -1.88
N GLY A 341 -13.81 34.38 -2.30
CA GLY A 341 -13.10 35.52 -1.72
C GLY A 341 -12.65 35.30 -0.28
N ARG A 342 -12.32 34.06 0.06
CA ARG A 342 -11.92 33.59 1.39
C ARG A 342 -10.46 33.10 1.40
N THR A 343 -9.88 32.89 2.58
CA THR A 343 -8.59 32.22 2.68
C THR A 343 -8.76 30.68 2.57
N PRO A 344 -7.79 29.97 1.98
CA PRO A 344 -7.88 28.50 1.86
C PRO A 344 -8.04 27.79 3.21
N ALA A 345 -7.33 28.23 4.24
CA ALA A 345 -7.46 27.67 5.59
C ALA A 345 -8.88 27.85 6.18
N ASP A 346 -9.53 28.99 5.93
CA ASP A 346 -10.90 29.26 6.36
C ASP A 346 -11.90 28.29 5.67
N VAL A 347 -11.73 28.05 4.36
CA VAL A 347 -12.54 27.09 3.62
C VAL A 347 -12.30 25.65 4.09
N ALA A 348 -11.03 25.25 4.28
CA ALA A 348 -10.68 23.92 4.78
C ALA A 348 -11.29 23.64 6.15
N TYR A 349 -11.25 24.65 7.04
CA TYR A 349 -11.83 24.54 8.38
C TYR A 349 -13.33 24.24 8.33
N ASP A 350 -14.08 25.02 7.54
CA ASP A 350 -15.53 24.81 7.42
C ASP A 350 -15.88 23.49 6.73
N MET A 351 -15.08 23.09 5.73
CA MET A 351 -15.26 21.80 5.05
C MET A 351 -15.12 20.63 6.03
N LEU A 352 -14.11 20.63 6.90
CA LEU A 352 -13.90 19.57 7.88
C LEU A 352 -15.07 19.43 8.88
N LEU A 353 -15.86 20.48 9.09
CA LEU A 353 -17.03 20.45 9.98
C LEU A 353 -18.32 20.00 9.27
N ARG A 354 -18.34 19.89 7.94
CA ARG A 354 -19.51 19.41 7.19
C ARG A 354 -19.87 17.99 7.60
N ASP A 355 -21.11 17.62 7.38
CA ASP A 355 -21.67 16.31 7.74
C ASP A 355 -21.33 15.92 9.20
N ASN A 356 -21.52 16.85 10.11
CA ASN A 356 -21.17 16.68 11.53
C ASN A 356 -19.73 16.19 11.72
N GLY A 357 -18.77 16.82 11.00
CA GLY A 357 -17.35 16.53 11.05
C GLY A 357 -16.91 15.21 10.37
N ARG A 358 -17.74 14.63 9.51
CA ARG A 358 -17.39 13.41 8.76
C ARG A 358 -16.78 13.69 7.39
N GLN A 359 -16.92 14.92 6.89
CA GLN A 359 -16.33 15.28 5.60
C GLN A 359 -14.83 15.04 5.60
N LEU A 360 -14.35 14.25 4.67
CA LEU A 360 -12.94 14.05 4.41
C LEU A 360 -12.46 14.98 3.29
N LEU A 361 -11.19 15.39 3.39
CA LEU A 361 -10.49 16.07 2.31
C LEU A 361 -9.39 15.14 1.80
N TYR A 362 -9.19 15.10 0.50
CA TYR A 362 -8.24 14.22 -0.19
C TYR A 362 -7.07 15.01 -0.75
N MET A 363 -5.84 14.61 -0.42
CA MET A 363 -4.61 15.21 -0.93
C MET A 363 -3.80 14.16 -1.69
N PRO A 364 -3.78 14.16 -3.03
CA PRO A 364 -2.87 13.34 -3.82
C PRO A 364 -1.41 13.64 -3.46
N LEU A 365 -0.63 12.62 -3.13
CA LEU A 365 0.81 12.71 -2.88
C LEU A 365 1.63 12.28 -4.10
N PHE A 366 1.13 11.28 -4.84
CA PHE A 366 1.77 10.72 -6.02
C PHE A 366 0.79 10.63 -7.17
N ASN A 367 1.32 10.61 -8.39
CA ASN A 367 0.57 10.36 -9.63
C ASN A 367 -0.44 11.46 -10.01
N TYR A 368 -0.29 12.68 -9.47
CA TYR A 368 -1.22 13.77 -9.76
C TYR A 368 -0.53 15.14 -9.93
N VAL A 369 0.76 15.17 -10.18
CA VAL A 369 1.55 16.42 -10.26
C VAL A 369 1.05 17.37 -11.36
N SER A 370 0.62 16.81 -12.48
CA SER A 370 0.09 17.59 -13.61
C SER A 370 -1.41 17.91 -13.47
N GLY A 371 -2.04 17.62 -12.34
CA GLY A 371 -3.48 17.79 -12.13
C GLY A 371 -4.35 16.88 -13.01
N ASN A 372 -3.80 15.77 -13.53
CA ASN A 372 -4.47 14.73 -14.29
C ASN A 372 -3.74 13.39 -14.15
N LEU A 373 -4.29 12.31 -14.73
CA LEU A 373 -3.74 10.96 -14.66
C LEU A 373 -3.02 10.49 -15.95
N ASP A 374 -2.59 11.39 -16.82
CA ASP A 374 -1.93 10.99 -18.07
C ASP A 374 -0.61 10.25 -17.82
N ALA A 375 0.17 10.63 -16.82
CA ALA A 375 1.37 9.89 -16.40
C ALA A 375 1.05 8.45 -15.97
N VAL A 376 -0.03 8.25 -15.22
CA VAL A 376 -0.49 6.91 -14.82
C VAL A 376 -0.92 6.10 -16.05
N ARG A 377 -1.62 6.71 -17.00
CA ARG A 377 -2.01 6.05 -18.24
C ARG A 377 -0.77 5.55 -19.01
N GLU A 378 0.24 6.38 -19.16
CA GLU A 378 1.49 5.99 -19.83
C GLU A 378 2.19 4.83 -19.09
N MET A 379 2.25 4.89 -17.75
CA MET A 379 2.79 3.80 -16.94
C MET A 379 2.00 2.51 -17.12
N LEU A 380 0.65 2.57 -17.13
CA LEU A 380 -0.23 1.40 -17.35
C LEU A 380 0.00 0.75 -18.73
N LEU A 381 0.21 1.55 -19.77
CA LEU A 381 0.46 1.07 -21.12
C LEU A 381 1.81 0.38 -21.30
N SER A 382 2.74 0.55 -20.37
CA SER A 382 4.05 -0.10 -20.46
C SER A 382 3.91 -1.63 -20.40
N PRO A 383 4.57 -2.37 -21.30
CA PRO A 383 4.56 -3.83 -21.26
C PRO A 383 5.26 -4.40 -20.02
N ARG A 384 5.99 -3.56 -19.28
CA ARG A 384 6.75 -3.96 -18.08
C ARG A 384 6.12 -3.46 -16.77
N SER A 385 4.92 -2.91 -16.79
CA SER A 385 4.20 -2.47 -15.59
C SER A 385 3.25 -3.54 -15.07
N ILE A 386 3.09 -3.60 -13.75
CA ILE A 386 2.04 -4.36 -13.05
C ILE A 386 1.32 -3.43 -12.08
N ILE A 387 0.03 -3.65 -11.86
CA ILE A 387 -0.73 -2.93 -10.84
C ILE A 387 -0.44 -3.55 -9.47
N GLY A 388 -0.29 -2.71 -8.45
CA GLY A 388 -0.12 -3.11 -7.06
C GLY A 388 -0.28 -1.92 -6.12
N LEU A 389 0.32 -2.00 -4.94
CA LEU A 389 0.42 -0.89 -3.99
C LEU A 389 -0.94 -0.40 -3.44
N SER A 390 -1.92 -1.31 -3.31
CA SER A 390 -3.20 -0.93 -2.70
C SER A 390 -3.05 -0.65 -1.20
N ASP A 391 -1.99 -1.19 -0.57
CA ASP A 391 -1.69 -1.07 0.86
C ASP A 391 -2.91 -1.25 1.76
N ALA A 392 -3.88 -2.03 1.27
CA ALA A 392 -5.10 -2.31 2.01
C ALA A 392 -4.76 -3.05 3.30
N GLY A 393 -5.28 -2.52 4.40
CA GLY A 393 -4.92 -3.02 5.72
C GLY A 393 -3.77 -2.26 6.40
N ALA A 394 -3.04 -1.43 5.66
CA ALA A 394 -2.04 -0.51 6.16
C ALA A 394 -2.54 0.95 6.11
N HIS A 395 -1.75 1.88 6.63
CA HIS A 395 -2.04 3.33 6.65
C HIS A 395 -3.43 3.67 7.18
N CYS A 396 -3.83 2.94 8.20
CA CYS A 396 -5.20 2.82 8.70
C CYS A 396 -5.90 4.17 8.97
N GLY A 397 -5.16 5.19 9.40
CA GLY A 397 -5.73 6.49 9.75
C GLY A 397 -5.58 7.58 8.70
N ALA A 398 -4.80 7.33 7.64
CA ALA A 398 -4.39 8.35 6.69
C ALA A 398 -4.71 8.04 5.22
N ILE A 399 -4.64 6.78 4.79
CA ILE A 399 -4.78 6.37 3.38
C ILE A 399 -5.88 5.32 3.24
N SER A 400 -6.62 5.34 2.12
CA SER A 400 -7.65 4.35 1.80
C SER A 400 -7.53 3.91 0.35
N ASP A 401 -6.55 3.06 0.07
CA ASP A 401 -6.17 2.64 -1.29
C ASP A 401 -6.67 1.23 -1.65
N GLY A 402 -7.39 0.55 -0.76
CA GLY A 402 -8.03 -0.75 -1.03
C GLY A 402 -8.95 -0.77 -2.25
N SER A 403 -9.44 0.41 -2.69
CA SER A 403 -10.28 0.57 -3.88
C SER A 403 -9.52 0.55 -5.22
N PHE A 404 -8.21 0.29 -5.24
CA PHE A 404 -7.41 0.33 -6.48
C PHE A 404 -7.96 -0.59 -7.57
N THR A 405 -8.38 -1.82 -7.24
CA THR A 405 -8.94 -2.75 -8.23
C THR A 405 -10.25 -2.24 -8.83
N THR A 406 -11.16 -1.74 -8.01
CA THR A 406 -12.41 -1.13 -8.48
C THR A 406 -12.16 0.10 -9.33
N THR A 407 -11.29 1.01 -8.87
CA THR A 407 -10.95 2.24 -9.59
C THR A 407 -10.21 1.92 -10.90
N ALA A 408 -9.31 0.95 -10.90
CA ALA A 408 -8.60 0.51 -12.11
C ALA A 408 -9.59 0.11 -13.20
N VAL A 409 -10.60 -0.68 -12.87
CA VAL A 409 -11.60 -1.10 -13.86
C VAL A 409 -12.57 0.03 -14.19
N SER A 410 -13.22 0.64 -13.19
CA SER A 410 -14.32 1.61 -13.42
C SER A 410 -13.84 2.94 -13.99
N HIS A 411 -12.79 3.54 -13.43
CA HIS A 411 -12.30 4.84 -13.89
C HIS A 411 -11.71 4.74 -15.30
N TRP A 412 -10.75 3.83 -15.49
CA TRP A 412 -10.02 3.77 -16.75
C TRP A 412 -10.86 3.30 -17.93
N SER A 413 -11.83 2.39 -17.73
CA SER A 413 -12.64 1.89 -18.84
C SER A 413 -13.94 2.66 -19.06
N GLN A 414 -14.51 3.31 -18.03
CA GLN A 414 -15.85 3.89 -18.11
C GLN A 414 -15.93 5.38 -17.75
N ARG A 415 -15.34 5.77 -16.59
CA ARG A 415 -15.67 7.05 -15.96
C ARG A 415 -14.70 8.19 -16.28
N ARG A 416 -13.50 7.90 -16.74
CA ARG A 416 -12.51 8.92 -17.04
C ARG A 416 -13.05 9.91 -18.07
N SER A 417 -13.08 11.20 -17.73
CA SER A 417 -13.57 12.29 -18.58
C SER A 417 -12.49 13.33 -18.91
N ARG A 418 -11.36 13.33 -18.18
CA ARG A 418 -10.28 14.31 -18.31
C ARG A 418 -9.07 13.77 -19.07
N GLY A 419 -9.27 12.79 -19.95
CA GLY A 419 -8.24 12.18 -20.80
C GLY A 419 -8.74 10.91 -21.46
N GLU A 420 -7.85 10.22 -22.19
CA GLU A 420 -8.20 8.99 -22.88
C GLU A 420 -8.43 7.83 -21.89
N ARG A 421 -9.42 7.02 -22.17
CA ARG A 421 -9.73 5.76 -21.47
C ARG A 421 -8.84 4.62 -21.96
N LEU A 422 -8.89 3.51 -21.24
CA LEU A 422 -8.26 2.25 -21.62
C LEU A 422 -9.34 1.17 -21.82
N PRO A 423 -9.13 0.18 -22.71
CA PRO A 423 -10.10 -0.90 -22.92
C PRO A 423 -10.41 -1.67 -21.62
N LEU A 424 -11.66 -2.09 -21.45
CA LEU A 424 -12.08 -2.86 -20.28
C LEU A 424 -11.24 -4.14 -20.13
N GLU A 425 -11.07 -4.88 -21.22
CA GLU A 425 -10.31 -6.14 -21.25
C GLU A 425 -8.86 -5.94 -20.84
N PHE A 426 -8.25 -4.81 -21.24
CA PHE A 426 -6.90 -4.45 -20.85
C PHE A 426 -6.81 -4.24 -19.33
N MET A 427 -7.76 -3.52 -18.74
CA MET A 427 -7.78 -3.27 -17.29
C MET A 427 -8.08 -4.54 -16.50
N VAL A 428 -9.02 -5.38 -16.96
CA VAL A 428 -9.31 -6.67 -16.33
C VAL A 428 -8.06 -7.57 -16.36
N HIS A 429 -7.36 -7.66 -17.50
CA HIS A 429 -6.10 -8.42 -17.59
C HIS A 429 -5.06 -7.90 -16.59
N HIS A 430 -4.94 -6.57 -16.42
CA HIS A 430 -3.99 -5.95 -15.50
C HIS A 430 -4.24 -6.29 -14.03
N VAL A 431 -5.50 -6.36 -13.59
CA VAL A 431 -5.85 -6.64 -12.17
C VAL A 431 -6.06 -8.13 -11.89
N THR A 432 -5.89 -9.00 -12.89
CA THR A 432 -6.09 -10.45 -12.75
C THR A 432 -4.87 -11.26 -13.19
N GLN A 433 -4.84 -11.71 -14.45
CA GLN A 433 -3.81 -12.62 -14.96
C GLN A 433 -2.39 -12.04 -14.85
N ARG A 434 -2.22 -10.77 -15.16
CA ARG A 434 -0.89 -10.15 -15.22
C ARG A 434 -0.22 -10.07 -13.84
N THR A 435 -0.97 -9.75 -12.80
CA THR A 435 -0.49 -9.71 -11.42
C THR A 435 -0.27 -11.12 -10.87
N ALA A 436 -1.20 -12.04 -11.12
CA ALA A 436 -1.07 -13.43 -10.70
C ALA A 436 0.17 -14.10 -11.30
N GLN A 437 0.39 -13.94 -12.60
CA GLN A 437 1.56 -14.50 -13.31
C GLN A 437 2.88 -13.93 -12.79
N HIS A 438 2.91 -12.66 -12.37
CA HIS A 438 4.13 -12.06 -11.83
C HIS A 438 4.63 -12.81 -10.59
N VAL A 439 3.74 -13.20 -9.70
CA VAL A 439 4.08 -13.97 -8.48
C VAL A 439 4.11 -15.49 -8.70
N GLY A 440 3.99 -15.92 -9.95
CA GLY A 440 4.07 -17.33 -10.33
C GLY A 440 2.78 -18.12 -10.10
N TRP A 441 1.63 -17.46 -9.98
CA TRP A 441 0.33 -18.11 -9.89
C TRP A 441 -0.32 -18.22 -11.27
N HIS A 442 -0.11 -19.35 -11.95
CA HIS A 442 -0.60 -19.58 -13.31
C HIS A 442 -1.93 -20.37 -13.35
N ASP A 443 -2.53 -20.66 -12.19
CA ASP A 443 -3.78 -21.41 -12.05
C ASP A 443 -5.02 -20.50 -11.90
N ARG A 444 -4.86 -19.18 -11.99
CA ARG A 444 -5.89 -18.16 -11.77
C ARG A 444 -5.74 -16.95 -12.68
N GLY A 445 -6.72 -16.03 -12.61
CA GLY A 445 -6.72 -14.78 -13.38
C GLY A 445 -7.28 -14.90 -14.79
N VAL A 446 -7.77 -16.08 -15.18
CA VAL A 446 -8.41 -16.37 -16.47
C VAL A 446 -9.65 -17.24 -16.24
N VAL A 447 -10.73 -16.95 -16.93
CA VAL A 447 -11.94 -17.79 -16.95
C VAL A 447 -11.75 -18.86 -18.01
N ALA A 448 -11.29 -20.05 -17.60
CA ALA A 448 -11.07 -21.20 -18.49
C ALA A 448 -11.24 -22.53 -17.72
N PRO A 449 -11.58 -23.64 -18.40
CA PRO A 449 -11.66 -24.94 -17.76
C PRO A 449 -10.33 -25.32 -17.06
N GLY A 450 -10.42 -25.84 -15.84
CA GLY A 450 -9.26 -26.24 -15.03
C GLY A 450 -8.66 -25.13 -14.18
N MET A 451 -8.96 -23.87 -14.44
CA MET A 451 -8.54 -22.73 -13.61
C MET A 451 -9.36 -22.66 -12.32
N ILE A 452 -8.79 -22.05 -11.28
CA ILE A 452 -9.53 -21.78 -10.04
C ILE A 452 -10.73 -20.87 -10.35
N ALA A 453 -11.90 -21.24 -9.83
CA ALA A 453 -13.14 -20.49 -10.05
C ALA A 453 -13.24 -19.27 -9.15
N ASP A 454 -12.38 -18.28 -9.43
CA ASP A 454 -12.36 -16.96 -8.82
C ASP A 454 -13.00 -15.97 -9.79
N LEU A 455 -14.22 -15.50 -9.49
CA LEU A 455 -15.05 -14.76 -10.41
C LEU A 455 -15.70 -13.55 -9.73
N ASN A 456 -15.84 -12.45 -10.48
CA ASN A 456 -16.69 -11.35 -10.10
C ASN A 456 -17.82 -11.19 -11.13
N VAL A 457 -19.07 -11.15 -10.66
CA VAL A 457 -20.22 -10.73 -11.44
C VAL A 457 -20.42 -9.24 -11.20
N ILE A 458 -20.27 -8.44 -12.25
CA ILE A 458 -20.17 -6.99 -12.13
C ILE A 458 -21.25 -6.32 -13.01
N ASP A 459 -22.00 -5.41 -12.39
CA ASP A 459 -22.77 -4.39 -13.09
C ASP A 459 -21.81 -3.22 -13.41
N ILE A 460 -21.29 -3.21 -14.62
CA ILE A 460 -20.23 -2.29 -15.03
C ILE A 460 -20.68 -0.82 -15.01
N ASP A 461 -21.94 -0.54 -15.26
CA ASP A 461 -22.49 0.83 -15.26
C ASP A 461 -22.55 1.41 -13.84
N ARG A 462 -22.69 0.53 -12.84
CA ARG A 462 -22.72 0.90 -11.43
C ARG A 462 -21.38 0.77 -10.73
N LEU A 463 -20.40 0.11 -11.36
CA LEU A 463 -19.11 -0.16 -10.72
C LEU A 463 -18.41 1.14 -10.28
N GLY A 464 -18.06 1.24 -9.01
CA GLY A 464 -17.35 2.38 -8.45
C GLY A 464 -17.09 2.24 -6.95
N ALA A 465 -16.19 3.05 -6.44
CA ALA A 465 -15.91 3.15 -5.01
C ALA A 465 -16.88 4.15 -4.35
N ALA A 466 -17.36 3.82 -3.16
CA ALA A 466 -18.05 4.75 -2.28
C ALA A 466 -17.05 5.71 -1.60
N PRO A 467 -17.48 6.83 -1.01
CA PRO A 467 -16.62 7.66 -0.19
C PRO A 467 -16.00 6.86 0.98
N PRO A 468 -14.71 7.06 1.28
CA PRO A 468 -14.09 6.44 2.45
C PRO A 468 -14.73 6.92 3.76
N ARG A 469 -14.74 6.05 4.75
CA ARG A 469 -15.24 6.36 6.10
C ARG A 469 -14.35 5.76 7.17
N LEU A 470 -14.33 6.39 8.35
CA LEU A 470 -13.62 5.88 9.52
C LEU A 470 -14.51 4.95 10.32
N VAL A 471 -13.95 3.80 10.71
CA VAL A 471 -14.59 2.81 11.58
C VAL A 471 -13.64 2.40 12.72
N ASN A 472 -14.18 1.87 13.80
CA ASN A 472 -13.42 1.41 14.97
C ASN A 472 -13.61 -0.11 15.11
N ASP A 473 -13.06 -0.88 14.18
CA ASP A 473 -13.25 -2.33 14.05
C ASP A 473 -11.93 -3.14 14.11
N LEU A 474 -10.80 -2.46 14.31
CA LEU A 474 -9.54 -3.14 14.60
C LEU A 474 -9.51 -3.61 16.07
N PRO A 475 -8.65 -4.60 16.41
CA PRO A 475 -8.41 -5.00 17.80
C PRO A 475 -8.19 -3.81 18.72
N ALA A 476 -8.52 -3.94 20.01
CA ALA A 476 -8.52 -2.85 20.99
C ALA A 476 -9.41 -1.64 20.61
N GLY A 477 -10.39 -1.82 19.72
CA GLY A 477 -11.21 -0.71 19.20
C GLY A 477 -10.42 0.27 18.33
N GLY A 478 -9.31 -0.17 17.75
CA GLY A 478 -8.47 0.64 16.88
C GLY A 478 -9.23 1.13 15.66
N ARG A 479 -8.88 2.33 15.21
CA ARG A 479 -9.56 3.05 14.13
C ARG A 479 -8.88 2.76 12.79
N ARG A 480 -9.70 2.61 11.73
CA ARG A 480 -9.20 2.58 10.34
C ARG A 480 -10.16 3.24 9.36
N LEU A 481 -9.59 3.62 8.21
CA LEU A 481 -10.34 3.99 7.02
C LEU A 481 -10.78 2.72 6.28
N VAL A 482 -12.05 2.66 5.93
CA VAL A 482 -12.60 1.63 5.03
C VAL A 482 -13.31 2.31 3.87
N GLN A 483 -13.38 1.62 2.75
CA GLN A 483 -14.08 2.08 1.56
C GLN A 483 -14.85 0.91 0.98
N ASP A 484 -16.14 1.11 0.74
CA ASP A 484 -17.00 0.12 0.11
C ASP A 484 -17.01 0.32 -1.40
N ALA A 485 -17.52 -0.67 -2.14
CA ALA A 485 -17.69 -0.59 -3.58
C ALA A 485 -19.15 -0.84 -3.97
N HIS A 486 -19.53 -0.28 -5.12
CA HIS A 486 -20.81 -0.54 -5.77
C HIS A 486 -20.58 -1.32 -7.07
N GLY A 487 -21.61 -2.05 -7.54
CA GLY A 487 -21.58 -2.75 -8.82
C GLY A 487 -21.05 -4.18 -8.77
N TYR A 488 -20.53 -4.66 -7.65
CA TYR A 488 -20.27 -6.09 -7.47
C TYR A 488 -21.56 -6.79 -7.08
N VAL A 489 -22.14 -7.56 -8.03
CA VAL A 489 -23.34 -8.38 -7.80
C VAL A 489 -22.98 -9.62 -6.98
N ALA A 490 -21.88 -10.29 -7.35
CA ALA A 490 -21.34 -11.38 -6.57
C ALA A 490 -19.81 -11.47 -6.74
N THR A 491 -19.14 -11.85 -5.65
CA THR A 491 -17.73 -12.29 -5.66
C THR A 491 -17.69 -13.77 -5.31
N VAL A 492 -17.08 -14.56 -6.18
CA VAL A 492 -16.92 -16.01 -6.04
C VAL A 492 -15.45 -16.31 -5.84
N LYS A 493 -15.13 -17.03 -4.78
CA LYS A 493 -13.79 -17.54 -4.50
C LYS A 493 -13.79 -19.07 -4.45
N SER A 494 -12.98 -19.70 -5.31
CA SER A 494 -12.90 -21.17 -5.40
C SER A 494 -14.27 -21.84 -5.58
N GLY A 495 -15.18 -21.20 -6.31
CA GLY A 495 -16.54 -21.68 -6.56
C GLY A 495 -17.56 -21.39 -5.47
N ALA A 496 -17.19 -20.80 -4.34
CA ALA A 496 -18.11 -20.36 -3.29
C ALA A 496 -18.36 -18.85 -3.35
N VAL A 497 -19.61 -18.42 -3.26
CA VAL A 497 -19.97 -17.00 -3.20
C VAL A 497 -19.56 -16.46 -1.83
N THR A 498 -18.63 -15.51 -1.80
CA THR A 498 -18.15 -14.86 -0.57
C THR A 498 -18.88 -13.54 -0.29
N PHE A 499 -19.24 -12.81 -1.33
CA PHE A 499 -20.06 -11.59 -1.25
C PHE A 499 -21.19 -11.64 -2.26
N GLU A 500 -22.35 -11.14 -1.87
CA GLU A 500 -23.50 -10.93 -2.72
C GLU A 500 -24.09 -9.53 -2.48
N ASN A 501 -24.15 -8.70 -3.53
CA ASN A 501 -24.61 -7.30 -3.47
C ASN A 501 -23.91 -6.45 -2.38
N GLY A 502 -22.62 -6.71 -2.15
CA GLY A 502 -21.79 -6.01 -1.16
C GLY A 502 -21.84 -6.60 0.26
N GLU A 503 -22.71 -7.60 0.51
CA GLU A 503 -22.84 -8.25 1.81
C GLU A 503 -22.06 -9.56 1.86
N HIS A 504 -21.30 -9.78 2.94
CA HIS A 504 -20.58 -11.03 3.16
C HIS A 504 -21.53 -12.18 3.46
N THR A 505 -21.38 -13.31 2.77
CA THR A 505 -22.27 -14.48 2.89
C THR A 505 -21.97 -15.38 4.08
N GLY A 506 -20.83 -15.18 4.75
CA GLY A 506 -20.29 -16.08 5.78
C GLY A 506 -19.32 -17.14 5.25
N ALA A 507 -19.15 -17.27 3.93
CA ALA A 507 -18.24 -18.25 3.33
C ALA A 507 -16.77 -17.78 3.41
N LEU A 508 -15.88 -18.67 3.88
CA LEU A 508 -14.44 -18.44 4.00
C LEU A 508 -13.65 -19.50 3.23
N PRO A 509 -13.75 -19.55 1.88
CA PRO A 509 -13.10 -20.58 1.07
C PRO A 509 -11.61 -20.30 0.80
N GLY A 510 -11.13 -19.10 1.11
CA GLY A 510 -9.74 -18.68 0.88
C GLY A 510 -8.77 -19.42 1.81
N ARG A 511 -7.58 -19.67 1.29
CA ARG A 511 -6.51 -20.42 1.97
C ARG A 511 -5.16 -19.76 1.73
N PHE A 512 -4.18 -20.12 2.54
CA PHE A 512 -2.78 -19.82 2.23
C PHE A 512 -2.35 -20.58 0.97
N VAL A 513 -1.82 -19.87 -0.01
CA VAL A 513 -1.34 -20.42 -1.29
C VAL A 513 0.18 -20.47 -1.27
N ALA A 514 0.70 -21.68 -1.07
CA ALA A 514 2.13 -21.92 -0.98
C ALA A 514 2.80 -21.94 -2.36
N GLY A 515 3.87 -21.16 -2.49
CA GLY A 515 4.79 -21.19 -3.63
C GLY A 515 4.13 -20.85 -4.98
N THR A 516 4.86 -21.17 -6.05
CA THR A 516 4.36 -21.00 -7.41
C THR A 516 3.33 -22.08 -7.79
N ARG A 517 2.38 -21.72 -8.65
CA ARG A 517 1.30 -22.60 -9.12
C ARG A 517 1.39 -22.71 -10.65
N GLY A 518 1.61 -23.91 -11.15
CA GLY A 518 1.66 -24.19 -12.57
C GLY A 518 0.28 -24.05 -13.26
N THR A 519 0.30 -23.87 -14.57
CA THR A 519 -0.93 -23.92 -15.39
C THR A 519 -1.55 -25.31 -15.29
N PRO A 520 -2.87 -25.43 -15.03
CA PRO A 520 -3.54 -26.73 -14.99
C PRO A 520 -3.37 -27.52 -16.28
N SER A 521 -3.04 -28.81 -16.17
CA SER A 521 -2.79 -29.69 -17.31
C SER A 521 -4.05 -30.10 -18.11
N THR A 522 -5.22 -29.68 -17.65
CA THR A 522 -6.53 -30.09 -18.19
C THR A 522 -7.26 -29.01 -18.98
N ILE A 523 -6.57 -28.02 -19.51
CA ILE A 523 -7.18 -27.09 -20.46
C ILE A 523 -7.22 -27.84 -21.80
N PRO A 524 -8.38 -28.28 -22.33
CA PRO A 524 -8.46 -28.78 -23.68
C PRO A 524 -8.06 -27.65 -24.62
N VAL A 525 -7.11 -27.91 -25.51
CA VAL A 525 -6.71 -26.99 -26.59
C VAL A 525 -7.87 -26.80 -27.57
#